data_aa4d3521eed5354d41c97330d249ec76
#
_entry.id   aa4d3521eed5354d41c97330d249ec76
#
_cell.length_a   1.000
_cell.length_b   1.000
_cell.length_c   1.000
_cell.angle_alpha   90.00
_cell.angle_beta   90.00
_cell.angle_gamma   90.00
#
_symmetry.space_group_name_H-M   'P 1'
#
loop_
_entity.id
_entity.type
_entity.pdbx_description
1 polymer ?
#
loop_
_entity_poly.entity_id
_entity_poly.type
_entity_poly.pdbx_seq_one_letter_code
_entity_poly.pdbx_strand_id
1 'polypeptide(L)'
;LPRPESTAWNLGVLLSGAGRTLEYLLAAIDEGELNARIPVVISSVPGVRGLEVAKRAGIPAVVIRRGDFPSLAAFSAEIYDVLGAHSIHLAIMAGYLRKMMVLPEWEGRIVNIHPCLLPEAGAYAAGKGMFGERVHTAVLAHGDSVSGATVHVVTNDYDEGPPLAKVEVPVMEGDTPVTLGTRVFTAEKMLYPATIRSYMESHPEFGLR
;
A
#
# COMPACT_ATOMS: atom_id res chain seq x y z
N LEU A 1 -23.72 17.00 -5.68
CA LEU A 1 -24.63 15.90 -5.31
C LEU A 1 -23.77 14.70 -4.90
N PRO A 2 -24.02 14.06 -3.75
CA PRO A 2 -23.32 12.83 -3.41
C PRO A 2 -23.60 11.79 -4.51
N ARG A 3 -22.56 11.13 -5.00
CA ARG A 3 -22.71 10.04 -5.97
C ARG A 3 -23.44 8.87 -5.29
N PRO A 4 -24.28 8.12 -6.01
CA PRO A 4 -24.94 6.96 -5.43
C PRO A 4 -23.92 5.96 -4.88
N GLU A 5 -24.15 5.43 -3.70
CA GLU A 5 -23.27 4.47 -2.99
C GLU A 5 -22.92 3.22 -3.84
N SER A 6 -23.72 2.91 -4.86
CA SER A 6 -23.53 1.77 -5.76
C SER A 6 -22.32 1.89 -6.72
N THR A 7 -21.62 3.03 -6.75
CA THR A 7 -20.49 3.28 -7.69
C THR A 7 -19.13 3.43 -6.99
N ALA A 8 -19.09 3.40 -5.67
CA ALA A 8 -17.84 3.50 -4.92
C ALA A 8 -17.08 2.17 -4.94
N TRP A 9 -15.74 2.25 -5.09
CA TRP A 9 -14.87 1.08 -5.06
C TRP A 9 -14.68 0.56 -3.63
N ASN A 10 -14.63 -0.77 -3.48
CA ASN A 10 -14.28 -1.43 -2.24
C ASN A 10 -12.77 -1.68 -2.20
N LEU A 11 -12.06 -0.98 -1.33
CA LEU A 11 -10.63 -1.16 -1.11
C LEU A 11 -10.38 -1.98 0.16
N GLY A 12 -9.62 -3.08 0.04
CA GLY A 12 -9.12 -3.81 1.20
C GLY A 12 -7.75 -3.26 1.56
N VAL A 13 -7.54 -2.75 2.77
CA VAL A 13 -6.25 -2.18 3.16
C VAL A 13 -5.46 -3.15 4.02
N LEU A 14 -4.24 -3.49 3.56
CA LEU A 14 -3.29 -4.36 4.26
C LEU A 14 -2.20 -3.51 4.91
N LEU A 15 -1.92 -3.73 6.19
CA LEU A 15 -0.89 -2.99 6.93
C LEU A 15 -0.13 -3.87 7.94
N SER A 16 1.02 -3.38 8.43
CA SER A 16 1.82 -4.04 9.48
C SER A 16 2.28 -3.07 10.57
N GLY A 17 1.87 -1.80 10.53
CA GLY A 17 2.44 -0.78 11.39
C GLY A 17 1.50 0.36 11.77
N ALA A 18 2.04 1.57 11.74
CA ALA A 18 1.40 2.77 12.30
C ALA A 18 0.12 3.23 11.60
N GLY A 19 -0.17 2.76 10.37
CA GLY A 19 -1.39 3.11 9.66
C GLY A 19 -1.43 4.54 9.09
N ARG A 20 -0.28 5.19 8.91
CA ARG A 20 -0.20 6.55 8.35
C ARG A 20 -0.76 6.62 6.93
N THR A 21 -0.52 5.57 6.12
CA THR A 21 -1.07 5.46 4.76
C THR A 21 -2.59 5.30 4.80
N LEU A 22 -3.12 4.50 5.73
CA LEU A 22 -4.57 4.38 5.93
C LEU A 22 -5.19 5.75 6.28
N GLU A 23 -4.55 6.54 7.14
CA GLU A 23 -5.06 7.87 7.52
C GLU A 23 -5.21 8.81 6.31
N TYR A 24 -4.19 8.90 5.44
CA TYR A 24 -4.33 9.80 4.29
C TYR A 24 -5.24 9.25 3.19
N LEU A 25 -5.40 7.94 3.06
CA LEU A 25 -6.41 7.36 2.17
C LEU A 25 -7.83 7.67 2.64
N LEU A 26 -8.08 7.59 3.94
CA LEU A 26 -9.36 8.00 4.54
C LEU A 26 -9.64 9.48 4.32
N ALA A 27 -8.64 10.35 4.50
CA ALA A 27 -8.77 11.77 4.21
C ALA A 27 -9.12 12.02 2.75
N ALA A 28 -8.44 11.38 1.79
CA ALA A 28 -8.73 11.50 0.36
C ALA A 28 -10.15 11.00 -0.01
N ILE A 29 -10.67 10.00 0.70
CA ILE A 29 -12.06 9.54 0.54
C ILE A 29 -13.04 10.59 1.09
N ASP A 30 -12.81 11.09 2.29
CA ASP A 30 -13.67 12.09 2.95
C ASP A 30 -13.71 13.41 2.17
N GLU A 31 -12.58 13.82 1.57
CA GLU A 31 -12.44 15.01 0.73
C GLU A 31 -13.04 14.82 -0.69
N GLY A 32 -13.45 13.59 -1.02
CA GLY A 32 -14.03 13.25 -2.32
C GLY A 32 -13.01 13.13 -3.46
N GLU A 33 -11.72 13.11 -3.15
CA GLU A 33 -10.64 12.91 -4.12
C GLU A 33 -10.57 11.47 -4.62
N LEU A 34 -10.97 10.50 -3.77
CA LEU A 34 -11.00 9.08 -4.07
C LEU A 34 -12.42 8.52 -3.87
N ASN A 35 -13.09 8.16 -4.96
CA ASN A 35 -14.44 7.58 -4.92
C ASN A 35 -14.39 6.10 -4.50
N ALA A 36 -14.11 5.85 -3.24
CA ALA A 36 -13.95 4.52 -2.69
C ALA A 36 -14.48 4.46 -1.24
N ARG A 37 -14.56 3.24 -0.72
CA ARG A 37 -14.74 2.94 0.70
C ARG A 37 -13.77 1.84 1.11
N ILE A 38 -13.51 1.73 2.40
CA ILE A 38 -12.62 0.70 2.96
C ILE A 38 -13.46 -0.21 3.87
N PRO A 39 -14.02 -1.31 3.34
CA PRO A 39 -14.86 -2.23 4.13
C PRO A 39 -14.08 -3.05 5.15
N VAL A 40 -12.77 -3.24 4.95
CA VAL A 40 -11.93 -4.03 5.84
C VAL A 40 -10.48 -3.57 5.84
N VAL A 41 -9.86 -3.64 7.02
CA VAL A 41 -8.41 -3.52 7.20
C VAL A 41 -7.85 -4.86 7.67
N ILE A 42 -6.77 -5.34 7.05
CA ILE A 42 -6.07 -6.56 7.44
C ILE A 42 -4.69 -6.17 7.99
N SER A 43 -4.41 -6.55 9.22
CA SER A 43 -3.08 -6.35 9.82
C SER A 43 -2.32 -7.65 9.95
N SER A 44 -1.03 -7.66 9.59
CA SER A 44 -0.15 -8.82 9.82
C SER A 44 0.44 -8.85 11.24
N VAL A 45 0.21 -7.80 12.05
CA VAL A 45 0.75 -7.64 13.40
C VAL A 45 -0.36 -7.17 14.34
N PRO A 46 -0.54 -7.84 15.50
CA PRO A 46 -1.51 -7.41 16.49
C PRO A 46 -1.07 -6.12 17.20
N GLY A 47 -2.04 -5.37 17.72
CA GLY A 47 -1.80 -4.22 18.60
C GLY A 47 -1.11 -3.02 17.97
N VAL A 48 -0.97 -2.98 16.64
CA VAL A 48 -0.36 -1.83 15.96
C VAL A 48 -1.33 -0.65 15.87
N ARG A 49 -0.78 0.58 15.84
CA ARG A 49 -1.57 1.81 15.76
C ARG A 49 -2.54 1.83 14.56
N GLY A 50 -2.20 1.19 13.44
CA GLY A 50 -3.08 1.09 12.27
C GLY A 50 -4.43 0.43 12.58
N LEU A 51 -4.50 -0.51 13.54
CA LEU A 51 -5.76 -1.09 14.02
C LEU A 51 -6.61 -0.07 14.79
N GLU A 52 -5.98 0.82 15.57
CA GLU A 52 -6.67 1.91 16.25
C GLU A 52 -7.20 2.97 15.27
N VAL A 53 -6.47 3.20 14.16
CA VAL A 53 -6.93 4.06 13.06
C VAL A 53 -8.20 3.48 12.44
N ALA A 54 -8.20 2.19 12.09
CA ALA A 54 -9.36 1.51 11.54
C ALA A 54 -10.56 1.56 12.50
N LYS A 55 -10.34 1.27 13.79
CA LYS A 55 -11.38 1.31 14.83
C LYS A 55 -12.01 2.70 14.95
N ARG A 56 -11.21 3.77 14.96
CA ARG A 56 -11.72 5.15 15.02
C ARG A 56 -12.56 5.53 13.79
N ALA A 57 -12.21 4.98 12.63
CA ALA A 57 -12.96 5.16 11.39
C ALA A 57 -14.18 4.22 11.28
N GLY A 58 -14.46 3.38 12.30
CA GLY A 58 -15.56 2.43 12.28
C GLY A 58 -15.37 1.26 11.29
N ILE A 59 -14.13 1.00 10.87
CA ILE A 59 -13.81 -0.02 9.87
C ILE A 59 -13.47 -1.33 10.58
N PRO A 60 -14.10 -2.47 10.21
CA PRO A 60 -13.72 -3.80 10.65
C PRO A 60 -12.23 -4.07 10.39
N ALA A 61 -11.54 -4.60 11.40
CA ALA A 61 -10.12 -4.92 11.27
C ALA A 61 -9.84 -6.36 11.71
N VAL A 62 -9.11 -7.10 10.89
CA VAL A 62 -8.73 -8.50 11.11
C VAL A 62 -7.22 -8.60 11.26
N VAL A 63 -6.76 -9.41 12.22
CA VAL A 63 -5.33 -9.70 12.39
C VAL A 63 -5.04 -11.09 11.85
N ILE A 64 -4.21 -11.17 10.81
CA ILE A 64 -3.79 -12.43 10.17
C ILE A 64 -2.27 -12.50 10.26
N ARG A 65 -1.75 -13.30 11.20
CA ARG A 65 -0.31 -13.41 11.43
C ARG A 65 0.27 -14.56 10.62
N ARG A 66 1.35 -14.31 9.89
CA ARG A 66 2.01 -15.35 9.09
C ARG A 66 2.41 -16.60 9.90
N GLY A 67 2.78 -16.41 11.16
CA GLY A 67 3.20 -17.51 12.05
C GLY A 67 2.08 -18.48 12.49
N ASP A 68 0.82 -18.11 12.29
CA ASP A 68 -0.33 -18.94 12.68
C ASP A 68 -0.71 -19.95 11.59
N PHE A 69 -0.02 -19.94 10.44
CA PHE A 69 -0.32 -20.80 9.29
C PHE A 69 0.85 -21.69 8.91
N PRO A 70 0.60 -22.95 8.51
CA PRO A 70 1.66 -23.91 8.19
C PRO A 70 2.42 -23.58 6.91
N SER A 71 1.83 -22.83 5.98
CA SER A 71 2.44 -22.49 4.69
C SER A 71 2.12 -21.06 4.27
N LEU A 72 2.88 -20.54 3.28
CA LEU A 72 2.58 -19.27 2.65
C LEU A 72 1.24 -19.32 1.91
N ALA A 73 0.93 -20.44 1.30
CA ALA A 73 -0.34 -20.65 0.60
C ALA A 73 -1.54 -20.55 1.56
N ALA A 74 -1.50 -21.24 2.70
CA ALA A 74 -2.58 -21.19 3.70
C ALA A 74 -2.74 -19.77 4.28
N PHE A 75 -1.63 -19.07 4.55
CA PHE A 75 -1.67 -17.69 5.00
C PHE A 75 -2.28 -16.75 3.97
N SER A 76 -1.92 -16.92 2.69
CA SER A 76 -2.46 -16.10 1.61
C SER A 76 -3.93 -16.38 1.36
N ALA A 77 -4.35 -17.65 1.42
CA ALA A 77 -5.76 -18.03 1.29
C ALA A 77 -6.65 -17.33 2.32
N GLU A 78 -6.25 -17.30 3.59
CA GLU A 78 -6.99 -16.60 4.65
C GLU A 78 -7.18 -15.11 4.34
N ILE A 79 -6.13 -14.44 3.80
CA ILE A 79 -6.23 -13.03 3.39
C ILE A 79 -7.28 -12.89 2.28
N TYR A 80 -7.26 -13.76 1.28
CA TYR A 80 -8.22 -13.71 0.17
C TYR A 80 -9.64 -14.05 0.59
N ASP A 81 -9.82 -14.96 1.54
CA ASP A 81 -11.13 -15.27 2.10
C ASP A 81 -11.75 -14.03 2.78
N VAL A 82 -10.95 -13.30 3.55
CA VAL A 82 -11.38 -12.03 4.15
C VAL A 82 -11.68 -10.98 3.08
N LEU A 83 -10.81 -10.81 2.08
CA LEU A 83 -11.03 -9.86 0.98
C LEU A 83 -12.30 -10.19 0.19
N GLY A 84 -12.53 -11.47 -0.10
CA GLY A 84 -13.73 -11.97 -0.77
C GLY A 84 -15.01 -11.73 0.02
N ALA A 85 -15.01 -12.05 1.32
CA ALA A 85 -16.13 -11.83 2.23
C ALA A 85 -16.59 -10.36 2.30
N HIS A 86 -15.68 -9.41 2.02
CA HIS A 86 -15.96 -7.97 1.99
C HIS A 86 -16.13 -7.41 0.58
N SER A 87 -16.22 -8.27 -0.44
CA SER A 87 -16.38 -7.88 -1.86
C SER A 87 -15.34 -6.84 -2.28
N ILE A 88 -14.07 -7.08 -1.97
CA ILE A 88 -12.99 -6.15 -2.28
C ILE A 88 -12.66 -6.18 -3.77
N HIS A 89 -12.61 -5.00 -4.38
CA HIS A 89 -12.27 -4.81 -5.78
C HIS A 89 -10.76 -4.66 -6.00
N LEU A 90 -10.07 -3.95 -5.09
CA LEU A 90 -8.63 -3.70 -5.15
C LEU A 90 -8.03 -3.78 -3.73
N ALA A 91 -6.96 -4.53 -3.58
CA ALA A 91 -6.20 -4.61 -2.33
C ALA A 91 -5.08 -3.56 -2.33
N ILE A 92 -4.98 -2.79 -1.26
CA ILE A 92 -4.03 -1.69 -1.08
C ILE A 92 -3.02 -2.06 0.00
N MET A 93 -1.76 -2.23 -0.36
CA MET A 93 -0.69 -2.40 0.61
C MET A 93 -0.28 -1.04 1.17
N ALA A 94 -0.49 -0.85 2.46
CA ALA A 94 -0.27 0.38 3.21
C ALA A 94 0.79 0.18 4.30
N GLY A 95 2.02 -0.12 3.88
CA GLY A 95 3.09 -0.56 4.78
C GLY A 95 2.88 -2.00 5.25
N TYR A 96 2.51 -2.89 4.35
CA TYR A 96 2.36 -4.31 4.61
C TYR A 96 3.69 -5.04 4.41
N LEU A 97 4.21 -5.67 5.47
CA LEU A 97 5.57 -6.18 5.51
C LEU A 97 5.68 -7.72 5.38
N ARG A 98 4.62 -8.39 4.97
CA ARG A 98 4.61 -9.84 4.81
C ARG A 98 4.44 -10.23 3.35
N LYS A 99 5.22 -11.20 2.90
CA LYS A 99 4.99 -11.82 1.60
C LYS A 99 3.66 -12.54 1.62
N MET A 100 2.88 -12.39 0.57
CA MET A 100 1.71 -13.21 0.23
C MET A 100 1.87 -13.72 -1.20
N MET A 101 1.23 -14.82 -1.52
CA MET A 101 1.14 -15.30 -2.90
C MET A 101 0.09 -14.49 -3.63
N VAL A 102 0.39 -14.05 -4.85
CA VAL A 102 -0.62 -13.46 -5.74
C VAL A 102 -1.27 -14.59 -6.52
N LEU A 103 -2.57 -14.76 -6.32
CA LEU A 103 -3.35 -15.75 -7.05
C LEU A 103 -3.75 -15.20 -8.42
N PRO A 104 -3.99 -16.07 -9.44
CA PRO A 104 -4.33 -15.63 -10.80
C PRO A 104 -5.53 -14.67 -10.85
N GLU A 105 -6.57 -14.90 -10.05
CA GLU A 105 -7.75 -14.05 -9.96
C GLU A 105 -7.52 -12.69 -9.28
N TRP A 106 -6.34 -12.52 -8.65
CA TRP A 106 -5.90 -11.28 -8.00
C TRP A 106 -4.74 -10.60 -8.75
N GLU A 107 -4.30 -11.15 -9.88
CA GLU A 107 -3.32 -10.48 -10.74
C GLU A 107 -3.86 -9.10 -11.18
N GLY A 108 -3.03 -8.07 -11.04
CA GLY A 108 -3.42 -6.68 -11.29
C GLY A 108 -4.30 -6.04 -10.20
N ARG A 109 -4.80 -6.80 -9.23
CA ARG A 109 -5.75 -6.31 -8.20
C ARG A 109 -5.12 -6.04 -6.85
N ILE A 110 -3.81 -5.96 -6.79
CA ILE A 110 -3.05 -5.61 -5.57
C ILE A 110 -2.04 -4.55 -5.95
N VAL A 111 -2.07 -3.42 -5.27
CA VAL A 111 -1.12 -2.33 -5.47
C VAL A 111 -0.38 -2.01 -4.19
N ASN A 112 0.87 -1.60 -4.34
CA ASN A 112 1.76 -1.20 -3.24
C ASN A 112 2.38 0.16 -3.53
N ILE A 113 2.75 0.87 -2.47
CA ILE A 113 3.63 2.02 -2.57
C ILE A 113 4.95 1.72 -1.87
N HIS A 114 6.05 1.92 -2.57
CA HIS A 114 7.40 1.70 -2.06
C HIS A 114 8.16 3.04 -2.01
N PRO A 115 8.85 3.37 -0.89
CA PRO A 115 9.41 4.69 -0.65
C PRO A 115 10.78 4.91 -1.33
N CYS A 116 10.96 4.41 -2.55
CA CYS A 116 12.06 4.76 -3.45
C CYS A 116 11.62 4.69 -4.92
N LEU A 117 12.50 5.11 -5.81
CA LEU A 117 12.28 5.02 -7.25
C LEU A 117 12.58 3.59 -7.75
N LEU A 118 11.56 2.91 -8.30
CA LEU A 118 11.69 1.59 -8.88
C LEU A 118 11.54 1.65 -10.41
N PRO A 119 12.34 0.92 -11.17
CA PRO A 119 13.35 -0.06 -10.74
C PRO A 119 14.72 0.55 -10.38
N GLU A 120 14.92 1.86 -10.51
CA GLU A 120 16.23 2.53 -10.47
C GLU A 120 17.00 2.21 -9.16
N ALA A 121 16.34 2.33 -8.01
CA ALA A 121 16.92 2.02 -6.71
C ALA A 121 16.67 0.55 -6.26
N GLY A 122 16.07 -0.27 -7.12
CA GLY A 122 15.64 -1.63 -6.78
C GLY A 122 16.75 -2.53 -6.24
N ALA A 123 17.96 -2.42 -6.79
CA ALA A 123 19.08 -3.28 -6.42
C ALA A 123 19.57 -3.09 -4.97
N TYR A 124 19.33 -1.93 -4.34
CA TYR A 124 19.86 -1.63 -3.00
C TYR A 124 18.81 -1.10 -2.01
N ALA A 125 17.67 -0.61 -2.50
CA ALA A 125 16.63 0.01 -1.67
C ALA A 125 15.25 -0.70 -1.75
N ALA A 126 15.18 -1.89 -2.36
CA ALA A 126 13.96 -2.68 -2.47
C ALA A 126 14.16 -4.14 -2.05
N GLY A 127 13.08 -4.91 -2.02
CA GLY A 127 13.11 -6.33 -1.71
C GLY A 127 12.93 -6.66 -0.24
N LYS A 128 13.18 -7.92 0.11
CA LYS A 128 12.92 -8.45 1.45
C LYS A 128 13.64 -7.66 2.55
N GLY A 129 12.86 -7.06 3.46
CA GLY A 129 13.38 -6.34 4.63
C GLY A 129 13.68 -4.86 4.37
N MET A 130 13.48 -4.37 3.13
CA MET A 130 13.64 -2.97 2.77
C MET A 130 12.32 -2.23 2.97
N PHE A 131 12.21 -1.48 4.05
CA PHE A 131 11.03 -0.66 4.39
C PHE A 131 11.39 0.48 5.35
N GLY A 132 10.62 1.55 5.31
CA GLY A 132 10.77 2.71 6.19
C GLY A 132 12.18 3.31 6.13
N GLU A 133 12.78 3.60 7.29
CA GLU A 133 14.11 4.23 7.38
C GLU A 133 15.23 3.44 6.69
N ARG A 134 15.10 2.11 6.57
CA ARG A 134 16.12 1.28 5.89
C ARG A 134 16.26 1.65 4.42
N VAL A 135 15.15 1.94 3.75
CA VAL A 135 15.14 2.37 2.35
C VAL A 135 15.88 3.71 2.23
N HIS A 136 15.53 4.68 3.06
CA HIS A 136 16.16 6.01 3.04
C HIS A 136 17.64 5.95 3.43
N THR A 137 18.01 5.08 4.38
CA THR A 137 19.41 4.82 4.72
C THR A 137 20.18 4.27 3.52
N ALA A 138 19.60 3.33 2.77
CA ALA A 138 20.23 2.77 1.58
C ALA A 138 20.41 3.80 0.46
N VAL A 139 19.39 4.63 0.20
CA VAL A 139 19.45 5.72 -0.79
C VAL A 139 20.55 6.72 -0.43
N LEU A 140 20.61 7.15 0.84
CA LEU A 140 21.66 8.08 1.30
C LEU A 140 23.07 7.45 1.25
N ALA A 141 23.19 6.19 1.62
CA ALA A 141 24.48 5.46 1.56
C ALA A 141 24.95 5.22 0.12
N HIS A 142 24.03 5.10 -0.84
CA HIS A 142 24.35 4.97 -2.27
C HIS A 142 24.82 6.32 -2.86
N GLY A 143 24.47 7.44 -2.25
CA GLY A 143 24.86 8.77 -2.71
C GLY A 143 23.95 9.35 -3.78
N ASP A 144 22.72 8.94 -3.84
CA ASP A 144 21.73 9.44 -4.78
C ASP A 144 21.43 10.93 -4.52
N SER A 145 21.31 11.71 -5.56
CA SER A 145 20.85 13.12 -5.49
C SER A 145 19.32 13.24 -5.53
N VAL A 146 18.62 12.16 -5.92
CA VAL A 146 17.17 12.08 -6.04
C VAL A 146 16.67 10.77 -5.42
N SER A 147 15.62 10.87 -4.63
CA SER A 147 14.83 9.75 -4.09
C SER A 147 13.38 9.90 -4.54
N GLY A 148 12.46 9.18 -3.93
CA GLY A 148 11.04 9.32 -4.26
C GLY A 148 10.19 8.18 -3.74
N ALA A 149 9.04 8.00 -4.38
CA ALA A 149 8.17 6.86 -4.15
C ALA A 149 7.65 6.30 -5.47
N THR A 150 7.38 5.02 -5.49
CA THR A 150 6.80 4.30 -6.63
C THR A 150 5.56 3.55 -6.20
N VAL A 151 4.45 3.78 -6.89
CA VAL A 151 3.26 2.91 -6.82
C VAL A 151 3.39 1.86 -7.91
N HIS A 152 3.22 0.60 -7.56
CA HIS A 152 3.36 -0.51 -8.49
C HIS A 152 2.32 -1.60 -8.24
N VAL A 153 2.05 -2.41 -9.25
CA VAL A 153 1.27 -3.65 -9.10
C VAL A 153 2.10 -4.66 -8.32
N VAL A 154 1.47 -5.39 -7.41
CA VAL A 154 2.15 -6.44 -6.65
C VAL A 154 2.16 -7.74 -7.45
N THR A 155 3.33 -8.36 -7.51
CA THR A 155 3.56 -9.69 -8.09
C THR A 155 4.07 -10.68 -7.03
N ASN A 156 4.42 -11.89 -7.44
CA ASN A 156 5.03 -12.86 -6.53
C ASN A 156 6.49 -12.54 -6.18
N ASP A 157 7.10 -11.58 -6.86
CA ASP A 157 8.44 -11.08 -6.57
C ASP A 157 8.37 -9.74 -5.83
N TYR A 158 9.28 -9.54 -4.86
CA TYR A 158 9.26 -8.32 -4.04
C TYR A 158 9.61 -7.09 -4.86
N ASP A 159 8.72 -6.10 -4.88
CA ASP A 159 8.91 -4.76 -5.46
C ASP A 159 9.29 -4.75 -6.96
N GLU A 160 9.07 -5.89 -7.68
CA GLU A 160 9.40 -6.07 -9.10
C GLU A 160 8.20 -5.92 -10.05
N GLY A 161 7.03 -5.66 -9.51
CA GLY A 161 5.82 -5.48 -10.32
C GLY A 161 5.84 -4.18 -11.14
N PRO A 162 5.04 -4.13 -12.24
CA PRO A 162 5.00 -2.97 -13.12
C PRO A 162 4.70 -1.67 -12.36
N PRO A 163 5.50 -0.61 -12.52
CA PRO A 163 5.23 0.69 -11.91
C PRO A 163 4.01 1.34 -12.57
N LEU A 164 3.15 1.92 -11.75
CA LEU A 164 1.96 2.66 -12.18
C LEU A 164 2.22 4.17 -12.19
N ALA A 165 2.92 4.66 -11.17
CA ALA A 165 3.30 6.06 -11.06
C ALA A 165 4.50 6.23 -10.12
N LYS A 166 5.25 7.30 -10.32
CA LYS A 166 6.40 7.69 -9.50
C LYS A 166 6.33 9.17 -9.14
N VAL A 167 6.95 9.52 -8.03
CA VAL A 167 7.24 10.90 -7.66
C VAL A 167 8.68 11.02 -7.22
N GLU A 168 9.39 11.99 -7.76
CA GLU A 168 10.77 12.31 -7.38
C GLU A 168 10.78 13.34 -6.25
N VAL A 169 11.72 13.18 -5.32
CA VAL A 169 12.03 14.15 -4.29
C VAL A 169 13.55 14.34 -4.21
N PRO A 170 14.05 15.56 -4.06
CA PRO A 170 15.49 15.79 -3.96
C PRO A 170 16.04 15.23 -2.65
N VAL A 171 17.25 14.67 -2.70
CA VAL A 171 18.08 14.43 -1.53
C VAL A 171 18.85 15.72 -1.25
N MET A 172 18.70 16.24 -0.03
CA MET A 172 19.31 17.50 0.38
C MET A 172 20.63 17.25 1.11
N GLU A 173 21.56 18.18 1.02
CA GLU A 173 22.76 18.15 1.84
C GLU A 173 22.40 18.10 3.33
N GLY A 174 23.01 17.18 4.07
CA GLY A 174 22.72 16.97 5.49
C GLY A 174 21.46 16.17 5.78
N ASP A 175 20.80 15.60 4.77
CA ASP A 175 19.66 14.70 5.02
C ASP A 175 20.04 13.51 5.89
N THR A 176 19.16 13.19 6.81
CA THR A 176 19.12 11.95 7.57
C THR A 176 18.03 11.03 6.98
N PRO A 177 18.03 9.72 7.28
CA PRO A 177 16.93 8.84 6.88
C PRO A 177 15.55 9.35 7.31
N VAL A 178 15.47 10.03 8.44
CA VAL A 178 14.23 10.60 8.97
C VAL A 178 13.77 11.81 8.15
N THR A 179 14.67 12.76 7.83
CA THR A 179 14.31 13.96 7.06
C THR A 179 13.93 13.63 5.62
N LEU A 180 14.71 12.76 4.97
CA LEU A 180 14.40 12.26 3.64
C LEU A 180 13.07 11.47 3.65
N GLY A 181 12.88 10.55 4.62
CA GLY A 181 11.66 9.78 4.76
C GLY A 181 10.41 10.63 4.99
N THR A 182 10.53 11.73 5.73
CA THR A 182 9.42 12.69 5.92
C THR A 182 9.05 13.37 4.61
N ARG A 183 10.04 13.75 3.80
CA ARG A 183 9.84 14.37 2.48
C ARG A 183 9.19 13.39 1.50
N VAL A 184 9.70 12.16 1.43
CA VAL A 184 9.11 11.09 0.60
C VAL A 184 7.67 10.82 1.02
N PHE A 185 7.42 10.64 2.32
CA PHE A 185 6.07 10.39 2.84
C PHE A 185 5.08 11.54 2.52
N THR A 186 5.55 12.79 2.49
CA THR A 186 4.72 13.92 2.07
C THR A 186 4.32 13.81 0.61
N ALA A 187 5.22 13.36 -0.25
CA ALA A 187 4.94 13.13 -1.67
C ALA A 187 4.00 11.92 -1.89
N GLU A 188 4.15 10.85 -1.09
CA GLU A 188 3.26 9.67 -1.13
C GLU A 188 1.79 10.01 -0.92
N LYS A 189 1.49 10.98 -0.03
CA LYS A 189 0.11 11.41 0.27
C LYS A 189 -0.65 11.92 -0.95
N MET A 190 0.06 12.53 -1.89
CA MET A 190 -0.53 13.01 -3.14
C MET A 190 -0.52 11.91 -4.21
N LEU A 191 0.59 11.16 -4.29
CA LEU A 191 0.79 10.17 -5.33
C LEU A 191 -0.18 8.99 -5.22
N TYR A 192 -0.31 8.41 -4.03
CA TYR A 192 -1.00 7.12 -3.90
C TYR A 192 -2.51 7.23 -4.16
N PRO A 193 -3.26 8.17 -3.54
CA PRO A 193 -4.69 8.31 -3.85
C PRO A 193 -4.95 8.63 -5.32
N ALA A 194 -4.15 9.53 -5.92
CA ALA A 194 -4.27 9.89 -7.33
C ALA A 194 -4.00 8.69 -8.26
N THR A 195 -2.99 7.88 -7.95
CA THR A 195 -2.68 6.67 -8.72
C THR A 195 -3.78 5.62 -8.58
N ILE A 196 -4.28 5.37 -7.36
CA ILE A 196 -5.39 4.43 -7.13
C ILE A 196 -6.60 4.86 -7.93
N ARG A 197 -6.98 6.15 -7.92
CA ARG A 197 -8.09 6.69 -8.70
C ARG A 197 -7.92 6.42 -10.20
N SER A 198 -6.77 6.80 -10.77
CA SER A 198 -6.48 6.60 -12.19
C SER A 198 -6.47 5.12 -12.56
N TYR A 199 -5.94 4.26 -11.69
CA TYR A 199 -5.90 2.83 -11.90
C TYR A 199 -7.29 2.21 -11.89
N MET A 200 -8.17 2.61 -10.97
CA MET A 200 -9.57 2.18 -10.94
C MET A 200 -10.32 2.62 -12.19
N GLU A 201 -10.11 3.86 -12.66
CA GLU A 201 -10.75 4.39 -13.86
C GLU A 201 -10.33 3.63 -15.13
N SER A 202 -9.09 3.14 -15.19
CA SER A 202 -8.57 2.35 -16.31
C SER A 202 -8.93 0.86 -16.26
N HIS A 203 -9.44 0.35 -15.12
CA HIS A 203 -9.80 -1.07 -14.93
C HIS A 203 -11.21 -1.24 -14.37
N PRO A 204 -12.24 -0.72 -15.09
CA PRO A 204 -13.64 -0.78 -14.59
C PRO A 204 -14.12 -2.23 -14.36
N GLU A 205 -13.52 -3.21 -15.02
CA GLU A 205 -13.84 -4.63 -14.88
C GLU A 205 -13.60 -5.18 -13.46
N PHE A 206 -12.72 -4.58 -12.67
CA PHE A 206 -12.50 -5.01 -11.28
C PHE A 206 -13.68 -4.65 -10.36
N GLY A 207 -14.44 -3.62 -10.71
CA GLY A 207 -15.61 -3.15 -9.96
C GLY A 207 -16.94 -3.81 -10.36
N LEU A 208 -16.95 -4.67 -11.38
CA LEU A 208 -18.17 -5.28 -11.94
C LEU A 208 -18.52 -6.67 -11.36
N ARG A 209 -17.88 -7.12 -10.28
CA ARG A 209 -18.11 -8.45 -9.67
C ARG A 209 -18.99 -8.38 -8.45
#